data_bdb1adfb703194f1bbb8b2c8c23034a6
#
_entry.id   bdb1adfb703194f1bbb8b2c8c23034a6
#
_cell.length_a   1.000
_cell.length_b   1.000
_cell.length_c   1.000
_cell.angle_alpha   90.00
_cell.angle_beta   90.00
_cell.angle_gamma   90.00
#
_symmetry.space_group_name_H-M   'P 1'
#
loop_
_entity.id
_entity.type
_entity.pdbx_description
1 polymer ?
#
loop_
_entity_poly.entity_id
_entity_poly.type
_entity_poly.pdbx_seq_one_letter_code
_entity_poly.pdbx_strand_id
1 'polypeptide(L)'
;FKNLSPKARCWIYILQSPLTKVLFKKLDFELNKVCENWVSHGENINSNYKITDKQFIILFAEENNVSGCSIDALNNEMIRISNVLGIGLKANSKIGIFKKNIIHFFDKNEIIDLIQKNEFSLSNVMVNTTVRNKYEFESSWKIQIKDSWLKTFLK
;
A
#
# COMPACT_ATOMS: atom_id res chain seq x y z
N PHE A 1 -7.11 8.17 11.35
CA PHE A 1 -5.81 7.49 11.42
C PHE A 1 -5.27 7.42 12.85
N LYS A 2 -5.33 8.51 13.57
CA LYS A 2 -4.81 8.58 14.96
C LYS A 2 -5.57 7.70 15.96
N ASN A 3 -6.80 7.33 15.66
CA ASN A 3 -7.69 6.59 16.57
C ASN A 3 -7.55 5.07 16.49
N LEU A 4 -6.64 4.57 15.65
CA LEU A 4 -6.38 3.14 15.53
C LEU A 4 -5.18 2.73 16.37
N SER A 5 -5.24 1.52 16.95
CA SER A 5 -4.12 0.97 17.70
C SER A 5 -2.91 0.71 16.81
N PRO A 6 -1.69 0.66 17.36
CA PRO A 6 -0.49 0.27 16.60
C PRO A 6 -0.60 -1.12 15.96
N LYS A 7 -1.44 -2.00 16.51
CA LYS A 7 -1.67 -3.36 16.00
C LYS A 7 -2.71 -3.42 14.89
N ALA A 8 -3.39 -2.31 14.56
CA ALA A 8 -4.36 -2.28 13.48
C ALA A 8 -3.74 -2.85 12.20
N ARG A 9 -4.41 -3.84 11.61
CA ARG A 9 -3.94 -4.49 10.38
C ARG A 9 -4.02 -3.52 9.22
N CYS A 10 -3.19 -3.71 8.21
CA CYS A 10 -3.23 -2.90 7.01
C CYS A 10 -3.27 -3.73 5.73
N TRP A 11 -3.91 -3.16 4.71
CA TRP A 11 -4.00 -3.69 3.35
C TRP A 11 -3.53 -2.61 2.40
N ILE A 12 -2.64 -2.98 1.49
CA ILE A 12 -1.95 -2.06 0.60
C ILE A 12 -2.44 -2.27 -0.82
N TYR A 13 -2.76 -1.16 -1.50
CA TYR A 13 -3.11 -1.13 -2.92
C TYR A 13 -2.18 -0.17 -3.64
N ILE A 14 -1.66 -0.61 -4.77
CA ILE A 14 -0.75 0.17 -5.60
C ILE A 14 -1.50 0.63 -6.83
N LEU A 15 -1.51 1.93 -7.09
CA LEU A 15 -2.14 2.49 -8.28
C LEU A 15 -1.23 2.37 -9.51
N GLN A 16 -1.85 2.25 -10.69
CA GLN A 16 -1.12 2.18 -11.97
C GLN A 16 -0.29 3.42 -12.24
N SER A 17 -0.80 4.60 -11.84
CA SER A 17 -0.16 5.89 -12.08
C SER A 17 -0.35 6.81 -10.88
N PRO A 18 0.53 7.81 -10.70
CA PRO A 18 0.33 8.82 -9.66
C PRO A 18 -0.99 9.57 -9.82
N LEU A 19 -1.65 9.84 -8.71
CA LEU A 19 -2.91 10.58 -8.69
C LEU A 19 -2.72 12.05 -9.05
N THR A 20 -3.62 12.57 -9.88
CA THR A 20 -3.82 14.00 -10.03
C THR A 20 -4.56 14.56 -8.83
N LYS A 21 -4.57 15.90 -8.65
CA LYS A 21 -5.33 16.54 -7.57
C LYS A 21 -6.83 16.22 -7.63
N VAL A 22 -7.41 16.16 -8.82
CA VAL A 22 -8.83 15.85 -9.03
C VAL A 22 -9.13 14.41 -8.63
N LEU A 23 -8.32 13.46 -9.11
CA LEU A 23 -8.50 12.04 -8.77
C LEU A 23 -8.23 11.78 -7.28
N PHE A 24 -7.28 12.47 -6.67
CA PHE A 24 -7.04 12.39 -5.24
C PHE A 24 -8.30 12.73 -4.44
N LYS A 25 -8.95 13.85 -4.75
CA LYS A 25 -10.19 14.26 -4.07
C LYS A 25 -11.33 13.26 -4.25
N LYS A 26 -11.49 12.74 -5.46
CA LYS A 26 -12.51 11.72 -5.75
C LYS A 26 -12.25 10.43 -5.00
N LEU A 27 -11.01 9.97 -5.00
CA LEU A 27 -10.60 8.76 -4.28
C LEU A 27 -10.76 8.95 -2.77
N ASP A 28 -10.34 10.08 -2.23
CA ASP A 28 -10.49 10.41 -0.81
C ASP A 28 -11.96 10.32 -0.36
N PHE A 29 -12.87 10.87 -1.16
CA PHE A 29 -14.32 10.79 -0.91
C PHE A 29 -14.80 9.32 -0.90
N GLU A 30 -14.41 8.52 -1.88
CA GLU A 30 -14.82 7.10 -1.95
C GLU A 30 -14.24 6.28 -0.80
N LEU A 31 -12.99 6.51 -0.41
CA LEU A 31 -12.36 5.79 0.70
C LEU A 31 -12.98 6.14 2.06
N ASN A 32 -13.41 7.38 2.26
CA ASN A 32 -14.20 7.75 3.43
C ASN A 32 -15.47 6.92 3.52
N LYS A 33 -16.19 6.78 2.41
CA LYS A 33 -17.41 5.95 2.33
C LYS A 33 -17.12 4.47 2.61
N VAL A 34 -16.00 3.95 2.11
CA VAL A 34 -15.58 2.58 2.41
C VAL A 34 -15.43 2.38 3.92
N CYS A 35 -14.70 3.26 4.58
CA CYS A 35 -14.46 3.15 6.03
C CYS A 35 -15.73 3.33 6.86
N GLU A 36 -16.65 4.19 6.43
CA GLU A 36 -17.94 4.39 7.09
C GLU A 36 -18.88 3.17 6.96
N ASN A 37 -18.78 2.43 5.87
CA ASN A 37 -19.71 1.34 5.52
C ASN A 37 -19.09 -0.06 5.63
N TRP A 38 -17.82 -0.19 5.95
CA TRP A 38 -17.17 -1.48 6.06
C TRP A 38 -17.61 -2.20 7.32
N VAL A 39 -18.23 -3.37 7.15
CA VAL A 39 -18.82 -4.14 8.23
C VAL A 39 -18.31 -5.57 8.24
N SER A 40 -18.32 -6.16 9.44
CA SER A 40 -18.07 -7.58 9.67
C SER A 40 -19.10 -8.10 10.66
N HIS A 41 -19.79 -9.19 10.28
CA HIS A 41 -20.85 -9.78 11.12
C HIS A 41 -21.93 -8.76 11.58
N GLY A 42 -22.28 -7.81 10.71
CA GLY A 42 -23.28 -6.78 10.99
C GLY A 42 -22.81 -5.61 11.86
N GLU A 43 -21.54 -5.61 12.28
CA GLU A 43 -20.95 -4.54 13.06
C GLU A 43 -19.96 -3.72 12.21
N ASN A 44 -19.95 -2.41 12.44
CA ASN A 44 -18.98 -1.53 11.78
C ASN A 44 -17.55 -1.85 12.21
N ILE A 45 -16.67 -1.95 11.23
CA ILE A 45 -15.23 -2.10 11.48
C ILE A 45 -14.65 -0.73 11.78
N ASN A 46 -13.93 -0.60 12.89
CA ASN A 46 -13.15 0.60 13.17
C ASN A 46 -11.96 0.62 12.20
N SER A 47 -12.05 1.45 11.19
CA SER A 47 -11.09 1.51 10.08
C SER A 47 -10.77 2.95 9.69
N ASN A 48 -9.64 3.09 9.04
CA ASN A 48 -9.21 4.35 8.45
C ASN A 48 -8.27 4.04 7.27
N TYR A 49 -7.87 5.06 6.52
CA TYR A 49 -7.00 4.88 5.38
C TYR A 49 -5.96 6.00 5.29
N LYS A 50 -4.96 5.75 4.45
CA LYS A 50 -3.98 6.76 4.06
C LYS A 50 -3.68 6.62 2.57
N ILE A 51 -3.62 7.74 1.88
CA ILE A 51 -3.10 7.84 0.53
C ILE A 51 -1.70 8.45 0.66
N THR A 52 -0.69 7.74 0.21
CA THR A 52 0.70 8.21 0.32
C THR A 52 1.46 8.07 -0.98
N ASP A 53 2.46 8.93 -1.15
CA ASP A 53 3.33 8.97 -2.33
C ASP A 53 2.55 9.08 -3.65
N LYS A 54 1.32 9.61 -3.61
CA LYS A 54 0.38 9.78 -4.73
C LYS A 54 -0.01 8.47 -5.45
N GLN A 55 0.44 7.32 -4.97
CA GLN A 55 0.29 6.06 -5.71
C GLN A 55 -0.02 4.85 -4.83
N PHE A 56 -0.08 5.02 -3.52
CA PHE A 56 -0.41 3.95 -2.57
C PHE A 56 -1.63 4.29 -1.76
N ILE A 57 -2.52 3.31 -1.60
CA ILE A 57 -3.64 3.36 -0.67
C ILE A 57 -3.38 2.32 0.41
N ILE A 58 -3.42 2.71 1.66
CA ILE A 58 -3.32 1.79 2.79
C ILE A 58 -4.60 1.89 3.61
N LEU A 59 -5.33 0.78 3.71
CA LEU A 59 -6.49 0.64 4.59
C LEU A 59 -6.02 0.04 5.91
N PHE A 60 -6.49 0.59 7.02
CA PHE A 60 -6.20 0.10 8.37
C PHE A 60 -7.49 -0.27 9.08
N ALA A 61 -7.48 -1.38 9.81
CA ALA A 61 -8.61 -1.79 10.64
C ALA A 61 -8.14 -2.49 11.91
N GLU A 62 -8.89 -2.27 13.00
CA GLU A 62 -8.64 -2.99 14.25
C GLU A 62 -8.78 -4.49 14.05
N GLU A 63 -7.83 -5.24 14.57
CA GLU A 63 -7.65 -6.67 14.28
C GLU A 63 -8.85 -7.53 14.70
N ASN A 64 -9.52 -7.17 15.80
CA ASN A 64 -10.55 -8.01 16.42
C ASN A 64 -11.86 -8.10 15.62
N ASN A 65 -12.05 -7.25 14.61
CA ASN A 65 -13.32 -7.10 13.91
C ASN A 65 -13.29 -7.56 12.45
N VAL A 66 -12.13 -8.02 11.94
CA VAL A 66 -11.97 -8.30 10.52
C VAL A 66 -12.08 -9.80 10.25
N SER A 67 -13.05 -10.19 9.40
CA SER A 67 -13.26 -11.56 8.91
C SER A 67 -12.76 -11.71 7.46
N GLY A 68 -12.61 -12.95 7.01
CA GLY A 68 -12.29 -13.25 5.60
C GLY A 68 -13.30 -12.63 4.65
N CYS A 69 -14.60 -12.72 4.95
CA CYS A 69 -15.67 -12.12 4.12
C CYS A 69 -15.57 -10.59 4.05
N SER A 70 -15.19 -9.94 5.16
CA SER A 70 -15.02 -8.48 5.17
C SER A 70 -13.79 -8.03 4.37
N ILE A 71 -12.72 -8.83 4.33
CA ILE A 71 -11.55 -8.58 3.49
C ILE A 71 -11.92 -8.72 2.01
N ASP A 72 -12.68 -9.76 1.65
CA ASP A 72 -13.16 -9.95 0.29
C ASP A 72 -14.05 -8.80 -0.17
N ALA A 73 -14.93 -8.32 0.71
CA ALA A 73 -15.78 -7.17 0.46
C ALA A 73 -14.95 -5.90 0.23
N LEU A 74 -13.90 -5.69 1.03
CA LEU A 74 -12.96 -4.58 0.83
C LEU A 74 -12.29 -4.65 -0.54
N ASN A 75 -11.75 -5.82 -0.90
CA ASN A 75 -11.08 -6.01 -2.19
C ASN A 75 -12.03 -5.73 -3.36
N ASN A 76 -13.27 -6.20 -3.28
CA ASN A 76 -14.29 -5.93 -4.30
C ASN A 76 -14.60 -4.44 -4.42
N GLU A 77 -14.72 -3.72 -3.30
CA GLU A 77 -14.93 -2.28 -3.29
C GLU A 77 -13.75 -1.53 -3.90
N MET A 78 -12.53 -1.93 -3.60
CA MET A 78 -11.33 -1.31 -4.18
C MET A 78 -11.27 -1.50 -5.70
N ILE A 79 -11.64 -2.68 -6.19
CA ILE A 79 -11.75 -2.95 -7.63
C ILE A 79 -12.82 -2.06 -8.26
N ARG A 80 -14.01 -1.96 -7.63
CA ARG A 80 -15.09 -1.10 -8.10
C ARG A 80 -14.65 0.36 -8.20
N ILE A 81 -14.04 0.90 -7.16
CA ILE A 81 -13.55 2.28 -7.12
C ILE A 81 -12.50 2.50 -8.21
N SER A 82 -11.57 1.57 -8.37
CA SER A 82 -10.53 1.68 -9.40
C SER A 82 -11.11 1.76 -10.80
N ASN A 83 -12.15 0.98 -11.08
CA ASN A 83 -12.85 0.97 -12.37
C ASN A 83 -13.66 2.26 -12.58
N VAL A 84 -14.41 2.69 -11.57
CA VAL A 84 -15.23 3.91 -11.65
C VAL A 84 -14.38 5.16 -11.86
N LEU A 85 -13.24 5.26 -11.17
CA LEU A 85 -12.33 6.40 -11.27
C LEU A 85 -11.30 6.27 -12.39
N GLY A 86 -11.19 5.11 -13.02
CA GLY A 86 -10.21 4.85 -14.09
C GLY A 86 -8.75 4.91 -13.61
N ILE A 87 -8.51 4.59 -12.34
CA ILE A 87 -7.15 4.71 -11.75
C ILE A 87 -6.33 3.42 -11.84
N GLY A 88 -6.93 2.28 -12.09
CA GLY A 88 -6.25 0.98 -12.21
C GLY A 88 -5.40 0.59 -11.00
N LEU A 89 -5.23 -0.70 -10.78
CA LEU A 89 -4.39 -1.24 -9.70
C LEU A 89 -3.23 -2.05 -10.29
N LYS A 90 -2.03 -1.90 -9.71
CA LYS A 90 -0.88 -2.76 -9.98
C LYS A 90 -0.94 -4.01 -9.11
N ALA A 91 -0.29 -5.09 -9.56
CA ALA A 91 -0.05 -6.25 -8.72
C ALA A 91 0.78 -5.88 -7.48
N ASN A 92 0.42 -6.44 -6.32
CA ASN A 92 1.13 -6.18 -5.05
C ASN A 92 2.56 -6.73 -5.03
N SER A 93 2.93 -7.57 -5.98
CA SER A 93 4.30 -8.07 -6.15
C SER A 93 5.28 -7.03 -6.73
N LYS A 94 4.78 -5.92 -7.27
CA LYS A 94 5.63 -4.86 -7.78
C LYS A 94 6.35 -4.14 -6.65
N ILE A 95 7.63 -3.86 -6.85
CA ILE A 95 8.52 -3.22 -5.88
C ILE A 95 8.76 -1.79 -6.32
N GLY A 96 8.40 -0.83 -5.46
CA GLY A 96 8.62 0.59 -5.69
C GLY A 96 9.97 1.04 -5.12
N ILE A 97 10.82 1.60 -5.95
CA ILE A 97 12.12 2.13 -5.55
C ILE A 97 12.21 3.60 -5.95
N PHE A 98 12.68 4.44 -5.02
CA PHE A 98 12.87 5.86 -5.26
C PHE A 98 14.20 6.10 -5.97
N LYS A 99 14.13 6.84 -7.08
CA LYS A 99 15.28 7.41 -7.77
C LYS A 99 14.97 8.86 -8.09
N LYS A 100 15.76 9.80 -7.56
CA LYS A 100 15.52 11.25 -7.69
C LYS A 100 14.11 11.67 -7.28
N ASN A 101 13.63 11.14 -6.16
CA ASN A 101 12.29 11.38 -5.61
C ASN A 101 11.12 10.89 -6.48
N ILE A 102 11.39 10.07 -7.49
CA ILE A 102 10.38 9.42 -8.33
C ILE A 102 10.39 7.94 -8.01
N ILE A 103 9.19 7.36 -7.86
CA ILE A 103 9.04 5.92 -7.62
C ILE A 103 9.03 5.20 -8.96
N HIS A 104 9.91 4.22 -9.11
CA HIS A 104 9.93 3.28 -10.23
C HIS A 104 9.54 1.91 -9.74
N PHE A 105 8.69 1.20 -10.48
CA PHE A 105 8.21 -0.13 -10.10
C PHE A 105 8.89 -1.22 -10.91
N PHE A 106 9.26 -2.29 -10.23
CA PHE A 106 9.99 -3.41 -10.82
C PHE A 106 9.49 -4.74 -10.25
N ASP A 107 9.71 -5.81 -10.99
CA ASP A 107 9.66 -7.15 -10.43
C ASP A 107 10.95 -7.46 -9.67
N LYS A 108 10.90 -8.44 -8.78
CA LYS A 108 12.05 -8.83 -7.95
C LYS A 108 13.31 -9.11 -8.79
N ASN A 109 13.17 -9.90 -9.85
CA ASN A 109 14.31 -10.30 -10.69
C ASN A 109 14.90 -9.11 -11.45
N GLU A 110 14.07 -8.16 -11.89
CA GLU A 110 14.53 -6.93 -12.53
C GLU A 110 15.39 -6.10 -11.58
N ILE A 111 14.97 -5.94 -10.31
CA ILE A 111 15.73 -5.18 -9.32
C ILE A 111 17.07 -5.85 -9.00
N ILE A 112 17.08 -7.17 -8.85
CA ILE A 112 18.32 -7.92 -8.59
C ILE A 112 19.32 -7.67 -9.73
N ASP A 113 18.86 -7.75 -10.98
CA ASP A 113 19.67 -7.49 -12.16
C ASP A 113 20.22 -6.06 -12.20
N LEU A 114 19.37 -5.06 -11.93
CA LEU A 114 19.76 -3.65 -11.91
C LEU A 114 20.78 -3.33 -10.81
N ILE A 115 20.68 -3.98 -9.65
CA ILE A 115 21.66 -3.83 -8.57
C ILE A 115 23.00 -4.48 -8.98
N GLN A 116 22.95 -5.66 -9.60
CA GLN A 116 24.16 -6.31 -10.11
C GLN A 116 24.88 -5.49 -11.19
N LYS A 117 24.11 -4.74 -11.97
CA LYS A 117 24.64 -3.81 -12.99
C LYS A 117 25.03 -2.43 -12.44
N ASN A 118 24.95 -2.23 -11.12
CA ASN A 118 25.22 -0.97 -10.44
C ASN A 118 24.33 0.21 -10.87
N GLU A 119 23.15 -0.05 -11.43
CA GLU A 119 22.18 1.00 -11.76
C GLU A 119 21.38 1.47 -10.54
N PHE A 120 21.21 0.58 -9.55
CA PHE A 120 20.72 0.89 -8.22
C PHE A 120 21.72 0.42 -7.16
N SER A 121 21.80 1.13 -6.05
CA SER A 121 22.63 0.75 -4.92
C SER A 121 21.79 0.19 -3.78
N LEU A 122 22.43 -0.53 -2.86
CA LEU A 122 21.78 -1.05 -1.65
C LEU A 122 21.29 0.08 -0.71
N SER A 123 21.78 1.31 -0.89
CA SER A 123 21.35 2.49 -0.13
C SER A 123 20.13 3.20 -0.75
N ASN A 124 19.68 2.82 -1.95
CA ASN A 124 18.43 3.34 -2.50
C ASN A 124 17.26 3.01 -1.59
N VAL A 125 16.34 3.96 -1.45
CA VAL A 125 15.13 3.80 -0.64
C VAL A 125 14.06 3.10 -1.45
N MET A 126 13.42 2.10 -0.83
CA MET A 126 12.28 1.40 -1.38
C MET A 126 11.05 1.54 -0.50
N VAL A 127 9.89 1.35 -1.11
CA VAL A 127 8.63 1.22 -0.38
C VAL A 127 8.52 -0.20 0.15
N ASN A 128 8.28 -0.32 1.45
CA ASN A 128 8.17 -1.62 2.12
C ASN A 128 6.71 -2.07 2.17
N THR A 129 6.23 -2.73 1.12
CA THR A 129 4.87 -3.25 1.06
C THR A 129 4.66 -4.53 1.88
N THR A 130 5.67 -4.99 2.62
CA THR A 130 5.56 -6.14 3.53
C THR A 130 5.03 -5.77 4.91
N VAL A 131 4.82 -4.49 5.18
CA VAL A 131 4.22 -4.03 6.46
C VAL A 131 2.82 -4.63 6.64
N ARG A 132 2.50 -5.05 7.86
CA ARG A 132 1.28 -5.79 8.17
C ARG A 132 0.32 -5.04 9.09
N ASN A 133 0.83 -4.00 9.75
CA ASN A 133 0.07 -3.22 10.72
C ASN A 133 0.50 -1.76 10.74
N LYS A 134 -0.25 -0.95 11.48
CA LYS A 134 -0.01 0.50 11.60
C LYS A 134 1.39 0.82 12.12
N TYR A 135 1.86 0.10 13.13
CA TYR A 135 3.19 0.34 13.70
C TYR A 135 4.30 0.10 12.67
N GLU A 136 4.24 -1.03 11.96
CA GLU A 136 5.21 -1.33 10.90
C GLU A 136 5.15 -0.29 9.77
N PHE A 137 3.95 0.16 9.39
CA PHE A 137 3.78 1.22 8.41
C PHE A 137 4.45 2.52 8.87
N GLU A 138 4.19 2.96 10.09
CA GLU A 138 4.74 4.21 10.61
C GLU A 138 6.26 4.16 10.79
N SER A 139 6.82 3.00 11.12
CA SER A 139 8.25 2.84 11.41
C SER A 139 9.10 2.43 10.22
N SER A 140 8.53 1.74 9.22
CA SER A 140 9.35 1.09 8.18
C SER A 140 8.71 1.07 6.78
N TRP A 141 7.83 2.04 6.48
CA TRP A 141 7.24 2.17 5.14
C TRP A 141 8.29 2.45 4.06
N LYS A 142 9.26 3.31 4.38
CA LYS A 142 10.39 3.62 3.50
C LYS A 142 11.66 3.12 4.15
N ILE A 143 12.33 2.17 3.51
CA ILE A 143 13.57 1.57 4.00
C ILE A 143 14.61 1.49 2.89
N GLN A 144 15.87 1.40 3.25
CA GLN A 144 16.92 1.13 2.27
C GLN A 144 16.85 -0.34 1.82
N ILE A 145 17.25 -0.61 0.60
CA ILE A 145 17.23 -1.97 0.05
C ILE A 145 18.04 -2.93 0.94
N LYS A 146 19.17 -2.49 1.47
CA LYS A 146 20.02 -3.29 2.38
C LYS A 146 19.31 -3.72 3.67
N ASP A 147 18.29 -3.00 4.10
CA ASP A 147 17.52 -3.29 5.31
C ASP A 147 16.20 -4.05 5.02
N SER A 148 15.93 -4.31 3.74
CA SER A 148 14.71 -4.95 3.28
C SER A 148 14.88 -6.47 3.13
N TRP A 149 13.74 -7.12 2.86
CA TRP A 149 13.71 -8.55 2.52
C TRP A 149 14.52 -8.88 1.25
N LEU A 150 14.76 -7.91 0.37
CA LEU A 150 15.57 -8.11 -0.85
C LEU A 150 17.01 -8.50 -0.55
N LYS A 151 17.55 -8.10 0.62
CA LYS A 151 18.95 -8.40 0.99
C LYS A 151 19.28 -9.90 0.94
N THR A 152 18.30 -10.77 1.18
CA THR A 152 18.50 -12.22 1.16
C THR A 152 18.78 -12.77 -0.26
N PHE A 153 18.45 -11.99 -1.29
CA PHE A 153 18.66 -12.35 -2.70
C PHE A 153 19.86 -11.63 -3.32
N LEU A 154 20.48 -10.73 -2.55
CA LEU A 154 21.60 -9.90 -3.01
C LEU A 154 22.89 -10.38 -2.32
N LYS A 155 23.73 -11.01 -3.08
CA LYS A 155 25.05 -11.50 -2.60
C LYS A 155 26.18 -10.84 -3.38
#